data_0ace65845e20ddc03d087f750c61a4c3
#
_entry.id   0ace65845e20ddc03d087f750c61a4c3
#
_cell.length_a   1.000
_cell.length_b   1.000
_cell.length_c   1.000
_cell.angle_alpha   90.00
_cell.angle_beta   90.00
_cell.angle_gamma   90.00
#
_symmetry.space_group_name_H-M   'P 1'
#
loop_
_entity.id
_entity.type
_entity.pdbx_description
1 polymer ?
#
loop_
_entity_poly.entity_id
_entity_poly.type
_entity_poly.pdbx_seq_one_letter_code
_entity_poly.pdbx_strand_id
1 'polypeptide(L)'
;KFTQQKFTVDKTAPVIDVSFDNNSAKNGNYYKADRTATIKITEHNFNSGSQYVNIPVTAEGTTAPSVVGWSGSGDDHNATVSFNKDGKYSFTVDYTDLAGNKAVQKKVDSFYIDKTAPEVEITGVADHQAYNGTVAPVVTYRDDNFADDHDFRFTKIDINGKSDDTSKFDYDTGGNGVTEFIYKYRDFAEVLENDGIYNFTVELSDKAGNSTSKSVTFSVNRFGSTFRTTDEPTEKLINNGYTNAEQDIVVEEINVTPLTKHSVTLAKSGGNSTELVENTDYTFTSSNNGNEWCKSVYTVNKKNFSDEAAYTVTIMSVDKAKNTNNNRMADSSLSTEQKNKRECAISFVVDKTSPLVSITGIKDNELYKEASKKVKIVCEDDNLDKSKLVVTLDNKKLAEGEDYTIVDDKDGSIAGMLTAEIVLKAETGGIKENLKVTIGDLAGNTGEKSVDNFILSANIFQRFFANPVLVICTFAGLALVIAAVIFFVAKKRKKAE
;
A
#
# COMPACT_ATOMS: atom_id res chain seq x y z
N LYS A 1 88.78 71.88 -7.82
CA LYS A 1 88.43 70.73 -6.92
C LYS A 1 87.65 69.74 -7.71
N PHE A 2 88.16 68.56 -7.94
CA PHE A 2 87.40 67.46 -8.51
C PHE A 2 86.58 66.87 -7.41
N THR A 3 85.25 66.78 -7.58
CA THR A 3 84.38 66.07 -6.67
C THR A 3 84.51 64.61 -7.03
N GLN A 4 84.77 63.78 -6.06
CA GLN A 4 84.86 62.33 -6.23
C GLN A 4 83.48 61.79 -6.71
N GLN A 5 83.46 61.27 -7.88
CA GLN A 5 82.28 60.59 -8.42
C GLN A 5 82.30 59.09 -7.97
N LYS A 6 81.24 58.65 -7.33
CA LYS A 6 81.08 57.28 -7.02
C LYS A 6 80.18 56.65 -8.11
N PHE A 7 80.54 55.54 -8.61
CA PHE A 7 79.73 54.73 -9.51
C PHE A 7 79.70 53.27 -9.02
N THR A 8 78.61 52.61 -9.30
CA THR A 8 78.41 51.18 -8.99
C THR A 8 78.47 50.41 -10.31
N VAL A 9 79.18 49.32 -10.33
CA VAL A 9 79.16 48.35 -11.44
C VAL A 9 78.33 47.15 -10.99
N ASP A 10 77.25 46.98 -11.64
CA ASP A 10 76.37 45.84 -11.40
C ASP A 10 76.20 44.98 -12.66
N LYS A 11 76.49 43.70 -12.55
CA LYS A 11 76.37 42.67 -13.61
C LYS A 11 75.45 41.53 -13.25
N THR A 12 74.82 41.60 -12.10
CA THR A 12 73.95 40.56 -11.59
C THR A 12 72.54 40.79 -12.10
N ALA A 13 71.97 39.82 -12.72
CA ALA A 13 70.57 39.89 -13.15
C ALA A 13 69.62 39.66 -11.94
N PRO A 14 68.59 40.48 -11.81
CA PRO A 14 67.55 40.28 -10.76
C PRO A 14 66.84 38.94 -10.87
N VAL A 15 66.33 38.42 -9.72
CA VAL A 15 65.55 37.20 -9.66
C VAL A 15 64.09 37.54 -9.32
N ILE A 16 63.16 36.97 -10.09
CA ILE A 16 61.73 37.13 -9.88
C ILE A 16 61.13 35.80 -9.41
N ASP A 17 60.47 35.81 -8.24
CA ASP A 17 59.63 34.74 -7.74
C ASP A 17 58.22 35.23 -7.58
N VAL A 18 57.24 34.27 -7.82
CA VAL A 18 55.82 34.52 -7.60
C VAL A 18 55.27 33.36 -6.81
N SER A 19 54.68 33.67 -5.67
CA SER A 19 53.98 32.71 -4.82
C SER A 19 52.55 33.15 -4.59
N PHE A 20 51.72 32.22 -4.19
CA PHE A 20 50.30 32.47 -3.89
C PHE A 20 49.94 31.95 -2.50
N ASP A 21 49.03 32.68 -1.82
CA ASP A 21 48.46 32.32 -0.55
C ASP A 21 47.46 31.13 -0.68
N ASN A 22 46.70 31.08 -1.80
CA ASN A 22 45.75 30.04 -2.11
C ASN A 22 46.22 29.20 -3.30
N ASN A 23 46.49 27.91 -3.06
CA ASN A 23 46.89 26.92 -4.06
C ASN A 23 45.89 25.75 -4.20
N SER A 24 44.68 25.91 -3.65
CA SER A 24 43.61 24.88 -3.63
C SER A 24 42.74 24.95 -4.89
N ALA A 25 43.34 24.77 -6.07
CA ALA A 25 42.62 24.73 -7.34
C ALA A 25 41.75 23.48 -7.45
N LYS A 26 40.58 23.62 -8.04
CA LYS A 26 39.75 22.54 -8.59
C LYS A 26 39.91 22.52 -10.11
N ASN A 27 39.69 21.35 -10.73
CA ASN A 27 39.74 21.21 -12.19
C ASN A 27 40.92 21.91 -12.85
N GLY A 28 42.11 21.82 -12.22
CA GLY A 28 43.38 22.33 -12.69
C GLY A 28 43.68 23.80 -12.31
N ASN A 29 42.80 24.74 -12.55
CA ASN A 29 43.06 26.15 -12.37
C ASN A 29 41.88 27.02 -11.94
N TYR A 30 40.80 26.40 -11.39
CA TYR A 30 39.64 27.11 -10.84
C TYR A 30 39.73 27.19 -9.32
N TYR A 31 39.47 28.36 -8.76
CA TYR A 31 39.56 28.65 -7.32
C TYR A 31 38.25 29.25 -6.84
N LYS A 32 37.65 28.68 -5.82
CA LYS A 32 36.40 29.16 -5.22
C LYS A 32 36.60 30.20 -4.10
N ALA A 33 37.82 30.68 -3.92
CA ALA A 33 38.16 31.70 -2.93
C ALA A 33 39.16 32.67 -3.50
N ASP A 34 39.26 33.83 -2.85
CA ASP A 34 40.24 34.83 -3.19
C ASP A 34 41.65 34.25 -3.27
N ARG A 35 42.50 34.86 -4.12
CA ARG A 35 43.87 34.44 -4.32
C ARG A 35 44.76 35.68 -4.38
N THR A 36 45.82 35.72 -3.61
CA THR A 36 46.79 36.82 -3.62
C THR A 36 48.14 36.32 -4.09
N ALA A 37 48.65 36.92 -5.14
CA ALA A 37 50.03 36.73 -5.58
C ALA A 37 50.94 37.64 -4.78
N THR A 38 52.03 37.07 -4.24
CA THR A 38 53.17 37.80 -3.73
C THR A 38 54.29 37.72 -4.78
N ILE A 39 54.62 38.85 -5.34
CA ILE A 39 55.71 39.03 -6.32
C ILE A 39 56.93 39.46 -5.55
N LYS A 40 57.98 38.67 -5.54
CA LYS A 40 59.28 38.98 -4.92
C LYS A 40 60.33 39.23 -5.99
N ILE A 41 60.98 40.37 -5.91
CA ILE A 41 62.17 40.69 -6.72
C ILE A 41 63.36 40.77 -5.78
N THR A 42 64.36 39.93 -6.03
CA THR A 42 65.61 39.95 -5.29
C THR A 42 66.60 40.74 -6.13
N GLU A 43 66.93 41.98 -5.66
CA GLU A 43 67.82 42.94 -6.35
C GLU A 43 68.33 44.00 -5.37
N HIS A 44 69.63 44.17 -5.30
CA HIS A 44 70.28 45.15 -4.41
C HIS A 44 69.99 46.60 -4.81
N ASN A 45 70.02 46.89 -6.11
CA ASN A 45 69.78 48.21 -6.68
C ASN A 45 68.34 48.36 -7.20
N PHE A 46 67.37 47.90 -6.43
CA PHE A 46 65.97 47.89 -6.79
C PHE A 46 65.36 49.27 -6.99
N ASN A 47 64.55 49.42 -8.04
CA ASN A 47 63.74 50.61 -8.28
C ASN A 47 62.33 50.20 -8.73
N SER A 48 61.32 50.69 -8.00
CA SER A 48 59.90 50.37 -8.26
C SER A 48 59.28 51.22 -9.40
N GLY A 49 60.02 52.05 -10.05
CA GLY A 49 59.51 52.89 -11.14
C GLY A 49 59.02 52.09 -12.34
N SER A 50 57.95 52.55 -13.01
CA SER A 50 57.31 51.86 -14.11
C SER A 50 58.19 51.60 -15.34
N GLN A 51 59.33 52.32 -15.46
CA GLN A 51 60.36 52.07 -16.49
C GLN A 51 61.23 50.84 -16.18
N TYR A 52 61.20 50.34 -14.94
CA TYR A 52 61.97 49.18 -14.46
C TYR A 52 61.10 47.95 -14.20
N VAL A 53 59.93 48.18 -13.60
CA VAL A 53 58.93 47.10 -13.28
C VAL A 53 57.76 47.18 -14.25
N ASN A 54 57.47 46.09 -14.93
CA ASN A 54 56.28 45.96 -15.77
C ASN A 54 55.51 44.68 -15.40
N ILE A 55 54.27 44.83 -14.90
CA ILE A 55 53.42 43.73 -14.48
C ILE A 55 52.03 43.89 -15.14
N PRO A 56 51.89 43.54 -16.41
CA PRO A 56 50.60 43.57 -17.07
C PRO A 56 49.73 42.45 -16.56
N VAL A 57 48.66 42.80 -15.83
CA VAL A 57 47.63 41.89 -15.39
C VAL A 57 46.49 41.91 -16.40
N THR A 58 46.19 40.76 -16.96
CA THR A 58 45.06 40.55 -17.86
C THR A 58 43.90 39.97 -17.06
N ALA A 59 42.67 40.48 -17.29
CA ALA A 59 41.44 39.98 -16.71
C ALA A 59 40.37 39.86 -17.81
N GLU A 60 39.63 38.75 -17.80
CA GLU A 60 38.47 38.52 -18.64
C GLU A 60 37.25 38.35 -17.74
N GLY A 61 36.11 38.95 -18.11
CA GLY A 61 34.86 38.91 -17.32
C GLY A 61 34.82 39.84 -16.11
N THR A 62 35.97 40.57 -15.84
CA THR A 62 36.08 41.47 -14.69
C THR A 62 37.17 42.53 -14.94
N THR A 63 37.39 43.42 -13.96
CA THR A 63 38.47 44.42 -14.04
C THR A 63 39.78 43.86 -13.48
N ALA A 64 40.88 44.13 -14.19
CA ALA A 64 42.20 43.74 -13.73
C ALA A 64 42.55 44.41 -12.39
N PRO A 65 43.00 43.65 -11.38
CA PRO A 65 43.46 44.22 -10.13
C PRO A 65 44.77 44.95 -10.29
N SER A 66 45.01 45.96 -9.44
CA SER A 66 46.27 46.72 -9.41
C SER A 66 47.30 46.00 -8.56
N VAL A 67 48.55 46.16 -8.91
CA VAL A 67 49.72 45.83 -8.08
C VAL A 67 49.78 46.80 -6.91
N VAL A 68 49.80 46.24 -5.67
CA VAL A 68 49.89 47.08 -4.45
C VAL A 68 51.29 47.14 -3.96
N GLY A 69 51.75 48.32 -3.76
CA GLY A 69 52.96 48.87 -3.21
C GLY A 69 54.15 47.95 -2.93
N TRP A 70 55.33 48.33 -3.36
CA TRP A 70 56.54 47.60 -3.03
C TRP A 70 56.95 47.84 -1.58
N SER A 71 57.31 46.82 -0.87
CA SER A 71 57.82 46.82 0.49
C SER A 71 58.95 45.81 0.59
N GLY A 72 59.89 46.04 1.51
CA GLY A 72 60.99 45.10 1.75
C GLY A 72 62.18 45.78 2.37
N SER A 73 63.23 45.03 2.70
CA SER A 73 64.50 45.50 3.21
C SER A 73 65.65 44.67 2.65
N GLY A 74 66.82 45.34 2.45
CA GLY A 74 67.96 44.67 1.82
C GLY A 74 67.67 44.39 0.36
N ASP A 75 67.94 43.20 -0.10
CA ASP A 75 67.81 42.79 -1.50
C ASP A 75 66.43 42.28 -1.88
N ASP A 76 65.55 42.00 -0.90
CA ASP A 76 64.23 41.41 -1.11
C ASP A 76 63.11 42.46 -1.13
N HIS A 77 62.45 42.60 -2.28
CA HIS A 77 61.35 43.53 -2.50
C HIS A 77 60.08 42.82 -2.91
N ASN A 78 58.99 43.10 -2.20
CA ASN A 78 57.71 42.39 -2.39
C ASN A 78 56.61 43.36 -2.80
N ALA A 79 55.77 42.94 -3.72
CA ALA A 79 54.49 43.55 -4.06
C ALA A 79 53.42 42.50 -4.11
N THR A 80 52.16 42.90 -4.00
CA THR A 80 51.01 41.94 -4.02
C THR A 80 50.03 42.34 -5.10
N VAL A 81 49.31 41.29 -5.60
CA VAL A 81 48.16 41.43 -6.47
C VAL A 81 47.04 40.53 -5.91
N SER A 82 45.92 41.13 -5.54
CA SER A 82 44.79 40.38 -4.96
C SER A 82 43.68 40.18 -6.00
N PHE A 83 43.35 38.93 -6.26
CA PHE A 83 42.31 38.49 -7.17
C PHE A 83 41.11 38.10 -6.32
N ASN A 84 40.16 39.05 -6.12
CA ASN A 84 39.01 38.91 -5.22
C ASN A 84 37.67 39.09 -5.93
N LYS A 85 37.64 39.12 -7.24
CA LYS A 85 36.42 39.11 -8.06
C LYS A 85 36.42 37.88 -8.96
N ASP A 86 35.23 37.40 -9.28
CA ASP A 86 35.10 36.34 -10.24
C ASP A 86 35.59 36.78 -11.62
N GLY A 87 36.32 35.91 -12.30
CA GLY A 87 36.92 36.18 -13.59
C GLY A 87 38.14 35.32 -13.88
N LYS A 88 38.63 35.41 -15.12
CA LYS A 88 39.84 34.73 -15.58
C LYS A 88 41.02 35.71 -15.57
N TYR A 89 42.13 35.30 -15.01
CA TYR A 89 43.30 36.12 -14.80
C TYR A 89 44.56 35.48 -15.32
N SER A 90 45.47 36.29 -15.83
CA SER A 90 46.86 35.93 -16.08
C SER A 90 47.74 37.17 -15.95
N PHE A 91 49.03 37.02 -15.70
CA PHE A 91 50.00 38.14 -15.71
C PHE A 91 51.37 37.66 -15.97
N THR A 92 52.25 38.66 -16.35
CA THR A 92 53.67 38.46 -16.43
C THR A 92 54.33 39.44 -15.51
N VAL A 93 55.57 39.16 -15.13
CA VAL A 93 56.44 40.06 -14.37
C VAL A 93 57.76 40.26 -15.14
N ASP A 94 58.03 41.48 -15.56
CA ASP A 94 59.24 41.86 -16.15
C ASP A 94 59.96 42.88 -15.23
N TYR A 95 61.24 42.73 -15.09
CA TYR A 95 62.07 43.67 -14.32
C TYR A 95 63.41 43.90 -14.98
N THR A 96 63.82 45.16 -14.96
CA THR A 96 65.19 45.62 -15.39
C THR A 96 65.76 46.49 -14.30
N ASP A 97 66.95 46.21 -13.80
CA ASP A 97 67.57 46.98 -12.75
C ASP A 97 68.11 48.37 -13.26
N LEU A 98 68.62 49.14 -12.33
CA LEU A 98 69.21 50.45 -12.65
C LEU A 98 70.47 50.38 -13.55
N ALA A 99 71.14 49.22 -13.60
CA ALA A 99 72.33 48.98 -14.44
C ALA A 99 71.97 48.43 -15.84
N GLY A 100 70.72 48.13 -16.10
CA GLY A 100 70.17 47.55 -17.35
C GLY A 100 70.18 46.02 -17.43
N ASN A 101 70.50 45.30 -16.32
CA ASN A 101 70.38 43.86 -16.30
C ASN A 101 68.90 43.45 -16.23
N LYS A 102 68.52 42.50 -17.08
CA LYS A 102 67.13 42.01 -17.17
C LYS A 102 66.96 40.74 -16.41
N ALA A 103 65.91 40.65 -15.58
CA ALA A 103 65.44 39.40 -14.99
C ALA A 103 64.87 38.47 -16.07
N VAL A 104 64.87 37.18 -15.81
CA VAL A 104 64.11 36.25 -16.61
C VAL A 104 62.61 36.50 -16.33
N GLN A 105 61.84 36.79 -17.37
CA GLN A 105 60.43 37.07 -17.26
C GLN A 105 59.70 35.89 -16.51
N LYS A 106 58.91 36.23 -15.53
CA LYS A 106 58.03 35.28 -14.86
C LYS A 106 56.63 35.37 -15.45
N LYS A 107 56.13 34.27 -16.00
CA LYS A 107 54.77 34.14 -16.53
C LYS A 107 53.92 33.36 -15.56
N VAL A 108 52.72 33.87 -15.27
CA VAL A 108 51.65 33.15 -14.57
C VAL A 108 50.56 32.84 -15.59
N ASP A 109 50.35 31.55 -15.80
CA ASP A 109 49.31 31.04 -16.71
C ASP A 109 47.91 31.35 -16.19
N SER A 110 46.93 31.30 -17.09
CA SER A 110 45.54 31.64 -16.75
C SER A 110 44.96 30.77 -15.64
N PHE A 111 44.31 31.43 -14.71
CA PHE A 111 43.50 30.81 -13.67
C PHE A 111 42.19 31.57 -13.51
N TYR A 112 41.20 30.91 -12.88
CA TYR A 112 39.87 31.44 -12.65
C TYR A 112 39.62 31.59 -11.15
N ILE A 113 39.05 32.73 -10.76
CA ILE A 113 38.41 32.92 -9.49
C ILE A 113 36.89 32.81 -9.78
N ASP A 114 36.22 31.93 -9.08
CA ASP A 114 34.79 31.72 -9.20
C ASP A 114 34.23 31.34 -7.85
N LYS A 115 33.47 32.25 -7.27
CA LYS A 115 32.85 32.10 -5.94
C LYS A 115 31.33 32.04 -6.04
N THR A 116 30.81 32.15 -7.24
CA THR A 116 29.40 32.15 -7.53
C THR A 116 28.95 30.70 -7.67
N ALA A 117 27.95 30.31 -6.88
CA ALA A 117 27.39 28.98 -7.00
C ALA A 117 26.42 28.90 -8.20
N PRO A 118 26.26 27.71 -8.81
CA PRO A 118 25.33 27.50 -9.90
C PRO A 118 23.89 27.86 -9.55
N GLU A 119 23.14 28.40 -10.49
CA GLU A 119 21.69 28.58 -10.39
C GLU A 119 21.00 27.33 -10.89
N VAL A 120 20.05 26.81 -10.08
CA VAL A 120 19.28 25.62 -10.40
C VAL A 120 17.78 25.92 -10.36
N GLU A 121 17.07 25.54 -11.42
CA GLU A 121 15.61 25.60 -11.50
C GLU A 121 15.05 24.21 -11.79
N ILE A 122 14.02 23.78 -11.04
CA ILE A 122 13.24 22.57 -11.31
C ILE A 122 11.86 23.01 -11.73
N THR A 123 11.42 22.58 -12.93
CA THR A 123 10.10 22.83 -13.51
C THR A 123 9.47 21.53 -13.98
N GLY A 124 8.23 21.56 -14.51
CA GLY A 124 7.49 20.36 -14.91
C GLY A 124 6.84 19.60 -13.75
N VAL A 125 7.31 19.82 -12.53
CA VAL A 125 6.73 19.38 -11.26
C VAL A 125 6.76 20.52 -10.26
N ALA A 126 5.82 20.52 -9.30
CA ALA A 126 5.73 21.53 -8.25
C ALA A 126 5.70 20.85 -6.88
N ASP A 127 6.22 21.56 -5.88
CA ASP A 127 6.31 21.03 -4.52
C ASP A 127 4.93 20.71 -3.95
N HIS A 128 4.81 19.52 -3.35
CA HIS A 128 3.57 18.94 -2.81
C HIS A 128 2.40 18.84 -3.80
N GLN A 129 2.65 18.91 -5.11
CA GLN A 129 1.62 18.70 -6.12
C GLN A 129 1.38 17.21 -6.36
N ALA A 130 0.12 16.85 -6.66
CA ALA A 130 -0.29 15.51 -7.02
C ALA A 130 -0.65 15.44 -8.50
N TYR A 131 -0.18 14.41 -9.19
CA TYR A 131 -0.34 14.22 -10.63
C TYR A 131 -1.01 12.89 -10.94
N ASN A 132 -2.05 12.92 -11.77
CA ASN A 132 -2.65 11.73 -12.38
C ASN A 132 -2.42 11.66 -13.91
N GLY A 133 -1.70 12.62 -14.47
CA GLY A 133 -1.33 12.72 -15.88
C GLY A 133 0.19 12.74 -16.07
N THR A 134 0.65 13.51 -17.08
CA THR A 134 2.05 13.65 -17.45
C THR A 134 2.91 14.16 -16.29
N VAL A 135 4.03 13.48 -16.03
CA VAL A 135 5.05 13.84 -15.04
C VAL A 135 6.42 13.82 -15.71
N ALA A 136 6.91 15.00 -16.03
CA ALA A 136 8.16 15.17 -16.76
C ALA A 136 8.97 16.33 -16.13
N PRO A 137 9.73 16.11 -15.06
CA PRO A 137 10.58 17.12 -14.45
C PRO A 137 11.62 17.67 -15.43
N VAL A 138 11.91 18.95 -15.31
CA VAL A 138 12.96 19.62 -16.08
C VAL A 138 13.88 20.34 -15.12
N VAL A 139 15.18 20.08 -15.22
CA VAL A 139 16.23 20.78 -14.48
C VAL A 139 16.92 21.75 -15.43
N THR A 140 16.94 23.02 -15.08
CA THR A 140 17.74 24.03 -15.77
C THR A 140 18.89 24.47 -14.87
N TYR A 141 20.09 24.34 -15.36
CA TYR A 141 21.35 24.71 -14.71
C TYR A 141 21.97 25.86 -15.44
N ARG A 142 22.34 26.97 -14.74
CA ARG A 142 23.02 28.14 -15.28
C ARG A 142 24.27 28.43 -14.48
N ASP A 143 25.40 28.53 -15.17
CA ASP A 143 26.68 28.88 -14.61
C ASP A 143 27.70 29.22 -15.72
N ASP A 144 28.58 30.21 -15.47
CA ASP A 144 29.63 30.63 -16.44
C ASP A 144 30.77 29.60 -16.51
N ASN A 145 30.98 28.82 -15.46
CA ASN A 145 32.05 27.83 -15.34
C ASN A 145 31.51 26.42 -15.13
N PHE A 146 30.53 26.05 -15.94
CA PHE A 146 29.85 24.77 -15.90
C PHE A 146 30.83 23.58 -15.79
N ALA A 147 30.58 22.67 -14.86
CA ALA A 147 31.16 21.34 -14.84
C ALA A 147 30.04 20.30 -15.08
N ASP A 148 30.37 19.23 -15.79
CA ASP A 148 29.45 18.09 -15.92
C ASP A 148 29.55 17.21 -14.68
N ASP A 149 29.30 17.82 -13.53
CA ASP A 149 29.31 17.17 -12.22
C ASP A 149 27.93 17.40 -11.55
N HIS A 150 27.06 16.42 -11.72
CA HIS A 150 25.67 16.46 -11.24
C HIS A 150 25.26 15.14 -10.61
N ASP A 151 24.43 15.22 -9.56
CA ASP A 151 23.74 14.09 -8.97
C ASP A 151 22.22 14.37 -8.97
N PHE A 152 21.50 13.56 -9.75
CA PHE A 152 20.04 13.60 -9.84
C PHE A 152 19.46 12.36 -9.21
N ARG A 153 18.74 12.54 -8.10
CA ARG A 153 18.21 11.44 -7.32
C ARG A 153 16.70 11.53 -7.15
N PHE A 154 16.01 10.48 -7.53
CA PHE A 154 14.61 10.25 -7.18
C PHE A 154 14.53 9.23 -6.07
N THR A 155 13.91 9.59 -4.95
CA THR A 155 13.52 8.64 -3.90
C THR A 155 12.01 8.51 -3.94
N LYS A 156 11.50 7.28 -4.09
CA LYS A 156 10.06 6.99 -4.14
C LYS A 156 9.63 6.25 -2.87
N ILE A 157 8.50 6.65 -2.29
CA ILE A 157 7.83 5.94 -1.22
C ILE A 157 6.65 5.18 -1.82
N ASP A 158 6.67 3.85 -1.68
CA ASP A 158 5.64 2.95 -2.18
C ASP A 158 4.44 2.81 -1.22
N ILE A 159 3.44 2.01 -1.62
CA ILE A 159 2.22 1.73 -0.84
C ILE A 159 2.50 1.13 0.55
N ASN A 160 3.65 0.49 0.74
CA ASN A 160 4.04 -0.13 2.00
C ASN A 160 4.89 0.80 2.87
N GLY A 161 5.07 2.07 2.45
CA GLY A 161 5.93 3.04 3.13
C GLY A 161 7.43 2.79 2.92
N LYS A 162 7.79 1.89 1.98
CA LYS A 162 9.19 1.61 1.67
C LYS A 162 9.74 2.69 0.75
N SER A 163 10.90 3.24 1.13
CA SER A 163 11.63 4.19 0.31
C SER A 163 12.63 3.45 -0.57
N ASP A 164 12.50 3.62 -1.88
CA ASP A 164 13.43 3.09 -2.87
C ASP A 164 14.05 4.22 -3.69
N ASP A 165 15.36 4.13 -3.96
CA ASP A 165 16.04 5.00 -4.92
C ASP A 165 15.65 4.55 -6.34
N THR A 166 15.03 5.46 -7.09
CA THR A 166 14.56 5.23 -8.46
C THR A 166 15.27 6.12 -9.48
N SER A 167 16.59 6.30 -9.34
CA SER A 167 17.43 7.15 -10.19
C SER A 167 17.47 6.79 -11.69
N LYS A 168 16.59 5.91 -12.17
CA LYS A 168 16.61 5.33 -13.52
C LYS A 168 15.66 5.98 -14.52
N PHE A 169 15.23 7.21 -14.29
CA PHE A 169 14.44 7.91 -15.29
C PHE A 169 15.34 8.52 -16.37
N ASP A 170 15.03 8.26 -17.63
CA ASP A 170 15.74 8.81 -18.75
C ASP A 170 15.46 10.30 -18.95
N TYR A 171 16.46 11.05 -19.38
CA TYR A 171 16.33 12.46 -19.73
C TYR A 171 17.07 12.77 -21.04
N ASP A 172 16.61 13.81 -21.71
CA ASP A 172 17.27 14.40 -22.85
C ASP A 172 18.00 15.69 -22.39
N THR A 173 19.16 15.99 -22.98
CA THR A 173 19.96 17.18 -22.67
C THR A 173 19.68 18.29 -23.67
N GLY A 174 19.77 19.55 -23.21
CA GLY A 174 19.55 20.75 -24.00
C GLY A 174 20.29 21.94 -23.41
N GLY A 175 19.93 23.15 -23.84
CA GLY A 175 20.58 24.41 -23.44
C GLY A 175 21.55 24.90 -24.49
N ASN A 176 22.36 25.97 -24.15
CA ASN A 176 23.37 26.53 -25.05
C ASN A 176 24.72 25.77 -25.01
N GLY A 177 24.87 24.82 -24.08
CA GLY A 177 26.07 23.99 -23.91
C GLY A 177 27.29 24.75 -23.36
N VAL A 178 27.14 25.97 -22.90
CA VAL A 178 28.23 26.83 -22.39
C VAL A 178 27.90 27.34 -20.98
N THR A 179 26.79 28.06 -20.82
CA THR A 179 26.38 28.70 -19.57
C THR A 179 24.97 28.27 -19.11
N GLU A 180 24.26 27.52 -19.95
CA GLU A 180 22.96 26.98 -19.64
C GLU A 180 22.86 25.54 -20.14
N PHE A 181 22.45 24.63 -19.24
CA PHE A 181 22.21 23.24 -19.51
C PHE A 181 20.82 22.87 -19.02
N ILE A 182 20.09 22.10 -19.83
CA ILE A 182 18.73 21.64 -19.55
C ILE A 182 18.73 20.14 -19.57
N TYR A 183 18.22 19.53 -18.50
CA TYR A 183 17.98 18.08 -18.37
C TYR A 183 16.49 17.89 -18.34
N LYS A 184 15.93 17.37 -19.43
CA LYS A 184 14.48 17.19 -19.58
C LYS A 184 14.13 15.72 -19.43
N TYR A 185 13.56 15.35 -18.30
CA TYR A 185 13.08 13.99 -18.08
C TYR A 185 11.92 13.69 -19.01
N ARG A 186 11.87 12.44 -19.48
CA ARG A 186 10.71 11.91 -20.20
C ARG A 186 9.57 11.69 -19.24
N ASP A 187 8.34 11.63 -19.76
CA ASP A 187 7.17 11.29 -18.94
C ASP A 187 7.36 9.92 -18.28
N PHE A 188 7.03 9.84 -17.01
CA PHE A 188 7.09 8.58 -16.27
C PHE A 188 6.08 7.62 -16.90
N ALA A 189 6.49 6.38 -17.17
CA ALA A 189 5.61 5.37 -17.78
C ALA A 189 4.33 5.16 -16.96
N GLU A 190 3.19 5.01 -17.64
CA GLU A 190 1.89 4.76 -17.02
C GLU A 190 1.79 3.29 -16.58
N VAL A 191 2.48 2.98 -15.50
CA VAL A 191 2.44 1.68 -14.83
C VAL A 191 2.21 1.89 -13.34
N LEU A 192 1.48 0.96 -12.71
CA LEU A 192 1.11 1.05 -11.29
C LEU A 192 2.34 1.20 -10.37
N GLU A 193 3.44 0.59 -10.76
CA GLU A 193 4.70 0.63 -10.02
C GLU A 193 5.29 2.05 -9.95
N ASN A 194 4.87 2.96 -10.82
CA ASN A 194 5.30 4.37 -10.78
C ASN A 194 4.42 5.25 -9.89
N ASP A 195 3.29 4.76 -9.39
CA ASP A 195 2.54 5.49 -8.38
C ASP A 195 3.33 5.55 -7.07
N GLY A 196 3.37 6.73 -6.44
CA GLY A 196 4.10 6.94 -5.21
C GLY A 196 4.36 8.40 -4.88
N ILE A 197 4.97 8.63 -3.73
CA ILE A 197 5.46 9.94 -3.31
C ILE A 197 6.94 10.01 -3.70
N TYR A 198 7.29 11.02 -4.47
CA TYR A 198 8.65 11.24 -4.96
C TYR A 198 9.30 12.42 -4.26
N ASN A 199 10.55 12.26 -3.84
CA ASN A 199 11.46 13.35 -3.53
C ASN A 199 12.53 13.37 -4.61
N PHE A 200 12.54 14.43 -5.43
CA PHE A 200 13.53 14.66 -6.47
C PHE A 200 14.54 15.65 -5.96
N THR A 201 15.77 15.21 -5.78
CA THR A 201 16.92 16.01 -5.34
C THR A 201 17.89 16.18 -6.48
N VAL A 202 18.35 17.42 -6.66
CA VAL A 202 19.33 17.83 -7.67
C VAL A 202 20.51 18.44 -6.94
N GLU A 203 21.72 17.92 -7.13
CA GLU A 203 22.97 18.48 -6.66
C GLU A 203 23.87 18.75 -7.86
N LEU A 204 24.33 20.00 -8.00
CA LEU A 204 25.15 20.45 -9.12
C LEU A 204 26.38 21.21 -8.59
N SER A 205 27.51 21.03 -9.26
CA SER A 205 28.74 21.75 -8.95
C SER A 205 29.32 22.39 -10.20
N ASP A 206 29.98 23.53 -10.04
CA ASP A 206 30.78 24.17 -11.08
C ASP A 206 32.25 23.67 -11.09
N LYS A 207 33.06 24.21 -11.99
CA LYS A 207 34.49 23.87 -12.09
C LYS A 207 35.31 24.29 -10.88
N ALA A 208 34.91 25.35 -10.16
CA ALA A 208 35.56 25.81 -8.94
C ALA A 208 35.19 24.99 -7.71
N GLY A 209 34.10 24.17 -7.81
CA GLY A 209 33.58 23.37 -6.74
C GLY A 209 32.61 24.14 -5.84
N ASN A 210 31.99 25.24 -6.33
CA ASN A 210 30.78 25.75 -5.69
C ASN A 210 29.63 24.83 -6.06
N SER A 211 28.73 24.59 -5.13
CA SER A 211 27.64 23.65 -5.31
C SER A 211 26.29 24.22 -4.88
N THR A 212 25.25 23.82 -5.56
CA THR A 212 23.87 24.14 -5.25
C THR A 212 23.06 22.86 -5.21
N SER A 213 22.20 22.71 -4.18
CA SER A 213 21.24 21.62 -4.07
C SER A 213 19.83 22.17 -4.04
N LYS A 214 18.91 21.49 -4.73
CA LYS A 214 17.49 21.80 -4.75
C LYS A 214 16.69 20.51 -4.73
N SER A 215 15.58 20.49 -3.99
CA SER A 215 14.67 19.34 -3.95
C SER A 215 13.22 19.76 -4.12
N VAL A 216 12.39 18.86 -4.62
CA VAL A 216 10.95 19.00 -4.76
C VAL A 216 10.30 17.69 -4.40
N THR A 217 9.24 17.74 -3.59
CA THR A 217 8.41 16.59 -3.25
C THR A 217 7.11 16.67 -4.03
N PHE A 218 6.75 15.60 -4.75
CA PHE A 218 5.51 15.51 -5.50
C PHE A 218 4.96 14.08 -5.47
N SER A 219 3.73 13.87 -5.92
CA SER A 219 3.11 12.56 -5.97
C SER A 219 2.68 12.20 -7.38
N VAL A 220 2.93 10.95 -7.78
CA VAL A 220 2.33 10.32 -8.96
C VAL A 220 1.24 9.40 -8.47
N ASN A 221 0.01 9.59 -8.94
CA ASN A 221 -1.16 8.84 -8.54
C ASN A 221 -2.11 8.72 -9.74
N ARG A 222 -1.78 7.82 -10.66
CA ARG A 222 -2.53 7.62 -11.91
C ARG A 222 -3.64 6.59 -11.77
N PHE A 223 -3.46 5.65 -10.85
CA PHE A 223 -4.35 4.50 -10.67
C PHE A 223 -5.30 4.63 -9.47
N GLY A 224 -5.18 5.72 -8.68
CA GLY A 224 -6.05 5.99 -7.56
C GLY A 224 -5.87 5.03 -6.38
N SER A 225 -6.97 4.75 -5.68
CA SER A 225 -6.98 4.04 -4.40
C SER A 225 -6.88 2.52 -4.53
N THR A 226 -6.37 1.92 -3.46
CA THR A 226 -6.49 0.49 -3.17
C THR A 226 -7.44 0.32 -1.98
N PHE A 227 -8.48 -0.50 -2.14
CA PHE A 227 -9.41 -0.86 -1.09
C PHE A 227 -9.13 -2.27 -0.59
N ARG A 228 -9.17 -2.46 0.72
CA ARG A 228 -9.00 -3.76 1.37
C ARG A 228 -9.70 -3.79 2.72
N THR A 229 -9.82 -4.97 3.31
CA THR A 229 -10.15 -5.11 4.73
C THR A 229 -9.05 -5.89 5.44
N THR A 230 -8.78 -5.52 6.70
CA THR A 230 -7.92 -6.24 7.64
C THR A 230 -8.73 -6.71 8.85
N ASP A 231 -10.04 -6.46 8.82
CA ASP A 231 -11.00 -6.86 9.84
C ASP A 231 -11.48 -8.29 9.56
N GLU A 232 -11.14 -9.22 10.45
CA GLU A 232 -11.45 -10.63 10.27
C GLU A 232 -12.98 -10.92 10.12
N PRO A 233 -13.90 -10.28 10.89
CA PRO A 233 -15.33 -10.43 10.67
C PRO A 233 -15.79 -9.99 9.29
N THR A 234 -15.33 -8.84 8.83
CA THR A 234 -15.65 -8.31 7.49
C THR A 234 -15.11 -9.23 6.38
N GLU A 235 -13.88 -9.72 6.51
CA GLU A 235 -13.28 -10.65 5.56
C GLU A 235 -14.06 -11.95 5.46
N LYS A 236 -14.44 -12.53 6.61
CA LYS A 236 -15.28 -13.74 6.64
C LYS A 236 -16.64 -13.51 5.97
N LEU A 237 -17.26 -12.36 6.23
CA LEU A 237 -18.54 -12.03 5.63
C LEU A 237 -18.46 -11.90 4.11
N ILE A 238 -17.42 -11.20 3.61
CA ILE A 238 -17.20 -11.08 2.16
C ILE A 238 -16.99 -12.45 1.51
N ASN A 239 -16.21 -13.32 2.15
CA ASN A 239 -15.89 -14.65 1.63
C ASN A 239 -17.11 -15.60 1.66
N ASN A 240 -17.93 -15.53 2.70
CA ASN A 240 -19.12 -16.39 2.84
C ASN A 240 -20.33 -15.86 2.06
N GLY A 241 -20.47 -14.54 1.96
CA GLY A 241 -21.61 -13.88 1.33
C GLY A 241 -22.91 -13.89 2.14
N TYR A 242 -22.96 -14.54 3.30
CA TYR A 242 -24.15 -14.70 4.14
C TYR A 242 -23.80 -14.56 5.62
N THR A 243 -24.75 -14.05 6.42
CA THR A 243 -24.65 -13.95 7.88
C THR A 243 -26.02 -13.95 8.55
N ASN A 244 -26.12 -14.52 9.75
CA ASN A 244 -27.27 -14.38 10.62
C ASN A 244 -27.08 -13.38 11.75
N ALA A 245 -25.92 -12.71 11.80
CA ALA A 245 -25.54 -11.75 12.82
C ALA A 245 -25.33 -10.36 12.26
N GLU A 246 -25.67 -9.35 13.04
CA GLU A 246 -25.33 -7.96 12.74
C GLU A 246 -23.88 -7.69 13.12
N GLN A 247 -23.09 -7.18 12.18
CA GLN A 247 -21.70 -6.78 12.40
C GLN A 247 -21.35 -5.49 11.65
N ASP A 248 -20.38 -4.76 12.16
CA ASP A 248 -19.83 -3.61 11.48
C ASP A 248 -19.03 -4.06 10.25
N ILE A 249 -19.00 -3.22 9.22
CA ILE A 249 -18.19 -3.46 8.02
C ILE A 249 -17.03 -2.48 8.03
N VAL A 250 -15.80 -3.00 8.04
CA VAL A 250 -14.58 -2.20 8.10
C VAL A 250 -13.81 -2.30 6.78
N VAL A 251 -13.57 -1.16 6.14
CA VAL A 251 -12.82 -1.06 4.89
C VAL A 251 -11.71 -0.03 5.02
N GLU A 252 -10.52 -0.40 4.60
CA GLU A 252 -9.38 0.49 4.45
C GLU A 252 -9.26 0.94 2.99
N GLU A 253 -9.12 2.24 2.77
CA GLU A 253 -8.73 2.85 1.51
C GLU A 253 -7.32 3.42 1.64
N ILE A 254 -6.41 2.97 0.79
CA ILE A 254 -5.02 3.42 0.74
C ILE A 254 -4.81 4.17 -0.56
N ASN A 255 -4.32 5.40 -0.46
CA ASN A 255 -4.10 6.28 -1.61
C ASN A 255 -2.75 7.01 -1.48
N VAL A 256 -2.09 7.28 -2.59
CA VAL A 256 -0.83 8.07 -2.60
C VAL A 256 -1.03 9.44 -1.97
N THR A 257 -2.22 10.02 -2.15
CA THR A 257 -2.56 11.40 -1.77
C THR A 257 -3.78 11.44 -0.87
N PRO A 258 -3.95 12.51 -0.07
CA PRO A 258 -5.16 12.70 0.72
C PRO A 258 -6.43 12.71 -0.12
N LEU A 259 -7.52 12.22 0.44
CA LEU A 259 -8.85 12.34 -0.14
C LEU A 259 -9.38 13.76 0.03
N THR A 260 -10.08 14.26 -0.99
CA THR A 260 -10.74 15.57 -0.97
C THR A 260 -12.25 15.45 -0.76
N LYS A 261 -12.80 14.27 -1.12
CA LYS A 261 -14.22 13.92 -0.91
C LYS A 261 -14.33 12.41 -0.68
N HIS A 262 -15.33 12.00 0.07
CA HIS A 262 -15.73 10.59 0.22
C HIS A 262 -17.23 10.51 0.47
N SER A 263 -17.82 9.36 0.17
CA SER A 263 -19.21 9.02 0.47
C SER A 263 -19.35 7.50 0.56
N VAL A 264 -20.34 7.07 1.32
CA VAL A 264 -20.73 5.66 1.44
C VAL A 264 -22.20 5.54 1.07
N THR A 265 -22.51 4.62 0.17
CA THR A 265 -23.89 4.31 -0.20
C THR A 265 -24.21 2.86 0.12
N LEU A 266 -25.44 2.60 0.55
CA LEU A 266 -25.99 1.30 0.86
C LEU A 266 -27.14 0.99 -0.11
N ALA A 267 -27.01 -0.07 -0.89
CA ALA A 267 -28.11 -0.66 -1.63
C ALA A 267 -28.66 -1.86 -0.85
N LYS A 268 -29.99 -1.94 -0.73
CA LYS A 268 -30.73 -3.04 -0.12
C LYS A 268 -31.63 -3.67 -1.19
N SER A 269 -31.74 -4.99 -1.22
CA SER A 269 -32.64 -5.70 -2.15
C SER A 269 -34.08 -5.22 -1.97
N GLY A 270 -34.78 -4.99 -3.10
CA GLY A 270 -36.15 -4.46 -3.11
C GLY A 270 -36.27 -2.96 -2.81
N GLY A 271 -35.16 -2.21 -2.62
CA GLY A 271 -35.14 -0.79 -2.32
C GLY A 271 -34.19 0.03 -3.22
N ASN A 272 -34.21 1.34 -3.06
CA ASN A 272 -33.26 2.26 -3.69
C ASN A 272 -31.96 2.29 -2.90
N SER A 273 -30.85 2.64 -3.58
CA SER A 273 -29.59 2.95 -2.91
C SER A 273 -29.75 4.25 -2.09
N THR A 274 -29.24 4.23 -0.86
CA THR A 274 -29.30 5.35 0.09
C THR A 274 -27.87 5.78 0.43
N GLU A 275 -27.61 7.09 0.41
CA GLU A 275 -26.36 7.65 0.93
C GLU A 275 -26.40 7.64 2.45
N LEU A 276 -25.35 7.10 3.06
CA LEU A 276 -25.20 6.99 4.51
C LEU A 276 -24.62 8.30 5.08
N VAL A 277 -25.00 8.62 6.31
CA VAL A 277 -24.60 9.85 7.00
C VAL A 277 -23.38 9.57 7.88
N GLU A 278 -22.29 10.30 7.64
CA GLU A 278 -21.07 10.21 8.47
C GLU A 278 -21.37 10.58 9.94
N ASN A 279 -20.66 9.92 10.87
CA ASN A 279 -20.85 10.00 12.32
C ASN A 279 -22.23 9.53 12.83
N THR A 280 -23.09 9.06 11.93
CA THR A 280 -24.36 8.44 12.27
C THR A 280 -24.40 7.00 11.77
N ASP A 281 -24.28 6.79 10.47
CA ASP A 281 -24.40 5.48 9.84
C ASP A 281 -23.06 4.83 9.60
N TYR A 282 -22.02 5.62 9.45
CA TYR A 282 -20.63 5.14 9.40
C TYR A 282 -19.68 6.16 10.05
N THR A 283 -18.49 5.71 10.42
CA THR A 283 -17.38 6.57 10.82
C THR A 283 -16.28 6.55 9.78
N PHE A 284 -15.61 7.69 9.65
CA PHE A 284 -14.46 7.87 8.76
C PHE A 284 -13.28 8.42 9.56
N THR A 285 -12.11 7.80 9.38
CA THR A 285 -10.85 8.31 9.91
C THR A 285 -9.80 8.28 8.82
N SER A 286 -8.94 9.30 8.78
CA SER A 286 -7.86 9.36 7.81
C SER A 286 -6.55 9.73 8.50
N SER A 287 -5.47 9.04 8.18
CA SER A 287 -4.11 9.32 8.64
C SER A 287 -3.20 9.63 7.45
N ASN A 288 -2.38 10.68 7.61
CA ASN A 288 -1.36 11.07 6.65
C ASN A 288 -0.14 11.58 7.42
N ASN A 289 0.92 10.81 7.46
CA ASN A 289 2.16 11.15 8.15
C ASN A 289 3.16 11.92 7.26
N GLY A 290 2.75 12.33 6.05
CA GLY A 290 3.57 13.07 5.10
C GLY A 290 4.63 12.25 4.35
N ASN A 291 5.11 11.18 4.96
CA ASN A 291 6.13 10.27 4.40
C ASN A 291 5.57 8.87 4.09
N GLU A 292 4.26 8.71 4.13
CA GLU A 292 3.57 7.45 3.86
C GLU A 292 2.33 7.74 3.02
N TRP A 293 1.82 6.73 2.33
CA TRP A 293 0.54 6.85 1.64
C TRP A 293 -0.58 7.07 2.67
N CYS A 294 -1.57 7.83 2.26
CA CYS A 294 -2.74 8.12 3.09
C CYS A 294 -3.55 6.85 3.31
N LYS A 295 -3.92 6.60 4.57
CA LYS A 295 -4.79 5.50 4.96
C LYS A 295 -6.08 6.08 5.52
N SER A 296 -7.19 5.73 4.88
CA SER A 296 -8.54 6.08 5.31
C SER A 296 -9.30 4.81 5.72
N VAL A 297 -10.02 4.86 6.83
CA VAL A 297 -10.78 3.73 7.35
C VAL A 297 -12.25 4.12 7.45
N TYR A 298 -13.10 3.32 6.82
CA TYR A 298 -14.55 3.42 6.89
C TYR A 298 -15.07 2.29 7.77
N THR A 299 -15.85 2.62 8.78
CA THR A 299 -16.57 1.64 9.60
C THR A 299 -18.06 1.87 9.45
N VAL A 300 -18.72 1.04 8.64
CA VAL A 300 -20.17 1.10 8.43
C VAL A 300 -20.85 0.36 9.57
N ASN A 301 -21.71 1.06 10.31
CA ASN A 301 -22.33 0.57 11.54
C ASN A 301 -23.32 -0.57 11.23
N LYS A 302 -23.26 -1.63 12.01
CA LYS A 302 -24.14 -2.82 11.94
C LYS A 302 -25.63 -2.51 11.96
N LYS A 303 -26.05 -1.40 12.58
CA LYS A 303 -27.47 -1.01 12.60
C LYS A 303 -28.07 -0.82 11.20
N ASN A 304 -27.25 -0.58 10.18
CA ASN A 304 -27.67 -0.45 8.79
C ASN A 304 -28.07 -1.80 8.16
N PHE A 305 -27.76 -2.92 8.83
CA PHE A 305 -27.95 -4.30 8.37
C PHE A 305 -28.93 -5.07 9.26
N SER A 306 -29.88 -4.37 9.88
CA SER A 306 -30.82 -4.95 10.83
C SER A 306 -31.89 -5.83 10.17
N ASP A 307 -32.24 -5.59 8.92
CA ASP A 307 -33.29 -6.32 8.21
C ASP A 307 -32.70 -7.51 7.44
N GLU A 308 -33.51 -8.53 7.25
CA GLU A 308 -33.21 -9.65 6.34
C GLU A 308 -33.29 -9.17 4.89
N ALA A 309 -32.14 -9.10 4.22
CA ALA A 309 -32.02 -8.60 2.86
C ALA A 309 -30.63 -8.88 2.28
N ALA A 310 -30.49 -8.76 0.96
CA ALA A 310 -29.22 -8.63 0.31
C ALA A 310 -28.76 -7.17 0.36
N TYR A 311 -27.53 -6.94 0.78
CA TYR A 311 -26.89 -5.63 0.91
C TYR A 311 -25.70 -5.49 0.01
N THR A 312 -25.48 -4.26 -0.48
CA THR A 312 -24.25 -3.87 -1.19
C THR A 312 -23.77 -2.53 -0.65
N VAL A 313 -22.53 -2.50 -0.16
CA VAL A 313 -21.87 -1.26 0.29
C VAL A 313 -20.95 -0.75 -0.81
N THR A 314 -21.14 0.52 -1.20
CA THR A 314 -20.29 1.20 -2.17
C THR A 314 -19.65 2.42 -1.51
N ILE A 315 -18.32 2.45 -1.52
CA ILE A 315 -17.51 3.58 -1.07
C ILE A 315 -17.01 4.29 -2.31
N MET A 316 -17.18 5.61 -2.37
CA MET A 316 -16.64 6.46 -3.41
C MET A 316 -15.81 7.57 -2.80
N SER A 317 -14.69 7.89 -3.42
CA SER A 317 -13.83 9.00 -3.01
C SER A 317 -13.26 9.76 -4.20
N VAL A 318 -12.77 10.98 -3.93
CA VAL A 318 -11.97 11.77 -4.87
C VAL A 318 -10.70 12.16 -4.14
N ASP A 319 -9.55 11.87 -4.74
CA ASP A 319 -8.25 12.18 -4.17
C ASP A 319 -7.72 13.57 -4.62
N LYS A 320 -6.58 13.99 -4.07
CA LYS A 320 -5.93 15.25 -4.41
C LYS A 320 -5.45 15.28 -5.87
N ALA A 321 -5.13 14.13 -6.46
CA ALA A 321 -4.77 14.01 -7.87
C ALA A 321 -6.01 14.03 -8.79
N LYS A 322 -7.24 14.12 -8.23
CA LYS A 322 -8.54 14.15 -8.91
C LYS A 322 -8.99 12.82 -9.51
N ASN A 323 -8.42 11.68 -9.06
CA ASN A 323 -9.00 10.39 -9.40
C ASN A 323 -10.31 10.21 -8.65
N THR A 324 -11.28 9.59 -9.32
CA THR A 324 -12.51 9.10 -8.69
C THR A 324 -12.31 7.62 -8.40
N ASN A 325 -12.37 7.28 -7.12
CA ASN A 325 -12.11 5.93 -6.63
C ASN A 325 -13.42 5.25 -6.21
N ASN A 326 -13.47 3.91 -6.36
CA ASN A 326 -14.62 3.10 -5.98
C ASN A 326 -14.11 1.74 -5.46
N ASN A 327 -14.63 1.28 -4.32
CA ASN A 327 -14.21 0.01 -3.71
C ASN A 327 -14.56 -1.24 -4.52
N ARG A 328 -15.36 -1.13 -5.57
CA ARG A 328 -15.82 -2.23 -6.42
C ARG A 328 -15.17 -2.27 -7.79
N MET A 329 -14.44 -1.23 -8.18
CA MET A 329 -13.86 -1.12 -9.52
C MET A 329 -12.47 -0.48 -9.45
N ALA A 330 -11.45 -1.23 -9.77
CA ALA A 330 -10.13 -0.70 -10.05
C ALA A 330 -10.04 -0.20 -11.51
N ASP A 331 -8.97 0.53 -11.83
CA ASP A 331 -8.73 1.05 -13.18
C ASP A 331 -8.77 -0.07 -14.24
N SER A 332 -9.46 0.18 -15.35
CA SER A 332 -9.67 -0.81 -16.42
C SER A 332 -8.38 -1.23 -17.13
N SER A 333 -7.33 -0.41 -17.07
CA SER A 333 -6.02 -0.70 -17.68
C SER A 333 -5.21 -1.74 -16.88
N LEU A 334 -5.58 -2.00 -15.63
CA LEU A 334 -4.91 -2.97 -14.78
C LEU A 334 -5.26 -4.42 -15.19
N SER A 335 -4.31 -5.33 -14.96
CA SER A 335 -4.57 -6.77 -15.08
C SER A 335 -5.60 -7.24 -14.04
N THR A 336 -6.24 -8.38 -14.28
CA THR A 336 -7.21 -8.97 -13.34
C THR A 336 -6.59 -9.21 -11.96
N GLU A 337 -5.32 -9.67 -11.91
CA GLU A 337 -4.61 -9.87 -10.64
C GLU A 337 -4.40 -8.57 -9.88
N GLN A 338 -3.98 -7.50 -10.58
CA GLN A 338 -3.80 -6.18 -9.98
C GLN A 338 -5.13 -5.60 -9.47
N LYS A 339 -6.24 -5.76 -10.24
CA LYS A 339 -7.59 -5.35 -9.81
C LYS A 339 -7.99 -6.07 -8.53
N ASN A 340 -7.88 -7.40 -8.49
CA ASN A 340 -8.27 -8.21 -7.32
C ASN A 340 -7.52 -7.81 -6.04
N LYS A 341 -6.30 -7.30 -6.16
CA LYS A 341 -5.52 -6.78 -5.03
C LYS A 341 -5.91 -5.37 -4.59
N ARG A 342 -6.72 -4.67 -5.37
CA ARG A 342 -7.08 -3.26 -5.16
C ARG A 342 -8.56 -3.04 -4.90
N GLU A 343 -9.40 -4.03 -5.15
CA GLU A 343 -10.84 -3.98 -4.95
C GLU A 343 -11.23 -4.66 -3.64
N CYS A 344 -12.22 -4.11 -2.97
CA CYS A 344 -12.88 -4.69 -1.81
C CYS A 344 -14.39 -4.59 -2.03
N ALA A 345 -14.91 -5.44 -2.91
CA ALA A 345 -16.34 -5.49 -3.21
C ALA A 345 -17.11 -6.08 -2.01
N ILE A 346 -18.11 -5.34 -1.52
CA ILE A 346 -18.90 -5.75 -0.37
C ILE A 346 -20.33 -5.99 -0.82
N SER A 347 -20.73 -7.27 -0.84
CA SER A 347 -22.11 -7.71 -1.09
C SER A 347 -22.37 -8.96 -0.27
N PHE A 348 -23.45 -8.97 0.49
CA PHE A 348 -23.81 -10.08 1.38
C PHE A 348 -25.31 -10.11 1.65
N VAL A 349 -25.78 -11.23 2.19
CA VAL A 349 -27.17 -11.45 2.61
C VAL A 349 -27.21 -11.58 4.13
N VAL A 350 -28.08 -10.82 4.75
CA VAL A 350 -28.48 -11.04 6.15
C VAL A 350 -29.72 -11.92 6.14
N ASP A 351 -29.61 -13.07 6.79
CA ASP A 351 -30.68 -14.04 6.95
C ASP A 351 -30.67 -14.57 8.38
N LYS A 352 -31.75 -14.28 9.13
CA LYS A 352 -31.90 -14.65 10.53
C LYS A 352 -32.97 -15.75 10.71
N THR A 353 -33.60 -16.14 9.61
CA THR A 353 -34.67 -17.14 9.59
C THR A 353 -34.04 -18.54 9.56
N SER A 354 -34.52 -19.43 10.43
CA SER A 354 -34.05 -20.82 10.43
C SER A 354 -34.85 -21.66 9.42
N PRO A 355 -34.21 -22.62 8.74
CA PRO A 355 -34.88 -23.53 7.85
C PRO A 355 -36.05 -24.25 8.50
N LEU A 356 -37.17 -24.35 7.81
CA LEU A 356 -38.34 -25.12 8.22
C LEU A 356 -38.15 -26.58 7.81
N VAL A 357 -38.25 -27.49 8.79
CA VAL A 357 -38.19 -28.95 8.55
C VAL A 357 -39.54 -29.59 8.81
N SER A 358 -40.05 -30.38 7.86
CA SER A 358 -41.24 -31.18 8.00
C SER A 358 -40.94 -32.65 7.74
N ILE A 359 -41.53 -33.53 8.57
CA ILE A 359 -41.46 -35.00 8.45
C ILE A 359 -42.86 -35.52 8.31
N THR A 360 -43.11 -36.27 7.27
CA THR A 360 -44.43 -36.88 7.02
C THR A 360 -44.30 -38.40 6.76
N GLY A 361 -45.35 -39.13 7.00
CA GLY A 361 -45.39 -40.62 6.89
C GLY A 361 -45.27 -41.33 8.23
N ILE A 362 -44.72 -40.66 9.27
CA ILE A 362 -44.67 -41.15 10.65
C ILE A 362 -45.10 -40.05 11.63
N LYS A 363 -45.50 -40.45 12.86
CA LYS A 363 -45.89 -39.54 13.94
C LYS A 363 -45.38 -40.05 15.28
N ASP A 364 -45.26 -39.15 16.25
CA ASP A 364 -44.84 -39.46 17.62
C ASP A 364 -45.73 -40.52 18.27
N ASN A 365 -45.08 -41.43 18.95
CA ASN A 365 -45.72 -42.51 19.74
C ASN A 365 -46.68 -43.42 18.91
N GLU A 366 -46.55 -43.42 17.59
CA GLU A 366 -47.46 -44.23 16.70
C GLU A 366 -46.84 -45.60 16.46
N LEU A 367 -47.74 -46.60 16.32
CA LEU A 367 -47.39 -47.98 16.03
C LEU A 367 -47.77 -48.34 14.60
N TYR A 368 -46.80 -48.64 13.76
CA TYR A 368 -46.94 -49.04 12.36
C TYR A 368 -46.83 -50.60 12.23
N LYS A 369 -47.82 -51.19 11.64
CA LYS A 369 -47.90 -52.66 11.46
C LYS A 369 -47.40 -53.08 10.08
N GLU A 370 -46.23 -52.56 9.71
CA GLU A 370 -45.67 -52.72 8.38
C GLU A 370 -44.21 -53.14 8.51
N ALA A 371 -43.70 -53.94 7.56
CA ALA A 371 -42.27 -54.31 7.49
C ALA A 371 -41.37 -53.18 7.06
N SER A 372 -41.90 -52.15 6.39
CA SER A 372 -41.24 -50.95 6.00
C SER A 372 -42.22 -49.80 5.90
N LYS A 373 -41.70 -48.57 6.14
CA LYS A 373 -42.48 -47.33 6.09
C LYS A 373 -41.77 -46.29 5.30
N LYS A 374 -42.44 -45.70 4.31
CA LYS A 374 -41.92 -44.58 3.55
C LYS A 374 -42.15 -43.30 4.34
N VAL A 375 -41.09 -42.54 4.55
CA VAL A 375 -41.10 -41.25 5.23
C VAL A 375 -40.59 -40.20 4.24
N LYS A 376 -41.29 -39.06 4.16
CA LYS A 376 -40.90 -37.92 3.37
C LYS A 376 -40.43 -36.79 4.30
N ILE A 377 -39.25 -36.24 4.03
CA ILE A 377 -38.69 -35.08 4.68
C ILE A 377 -38.73 -33.94 3.69
N VAL A 378 -39.19 -32.76 4.11
CA VAL A 378 -39.11 -31.53 3.31
C VAL A 378 -38.46 -30.47 4.17
N CYS A 379 -37.44 -29.82 3.63
CA CYS A 379 -36.74 -28.68 4.22
C CYS A 379 -36.92 -27.47 3.31
N GLU A 380 -37.29 -26.32 3.86
CA GLU A 380 -37.62 -25.11 3.13
C GLU A 380 -36.92 -23.91 3.76
N ASP A 381 -36.18 -23.14 2.95
CA ASP A 381 -35.53 -21.91 3.30
C ASP A 381 -34.98 -21.23 2.06
N ASP A 382 -35.02 -19.89 1.94
CA ASP A 382 -34.56 -19.15 0.77
C ASP A 382 -33.05 -19.32 0.52
N ASN A 383 -32.27 -19.56 1.57
CA ASN A 383 -30.82 -19.70 1.55
C ASN A 383 -30.34 -21.08 2.04
N LEU A 384 -31.14 -22.13 1.78
CA LEU A 384 -30.89 -23.49 2.24
C LEU A 384 -29.53 -24.03 1.78
N ASP A 385 -28.75 -24.56 2.74
CA ASP A 385 -27.52 -25.30 2.41
C ASP A 385 -27.79 -26.81 2.45
N LYS A 386 -28.10 -27.40 1.29
CA LYS A 386 -28.42 -28.81 1.13
C LYS A 386 -27.31 -29.75 1.64
N SER A 387 -26.06 -29.30 1.66
CA SER A 387 -24.91 -30.09 2.14
C SER A 387 -24.90 -30.30 3.66
N LYS A 388 -25.66 -29.48 4.38
CA LYS A 388 -25.77 -29.54 5.85
C LYS A 388 -26.94 -30.42 6.34
N LEU A 389 -27.58 -31.17 5.45
CA LEU A 389 -28.62 -32.13 5.87
C LEU A 389 -27.97 -33.25 6.71
N VAL A 390 -28.50 -33.45 7.91
CA VAL A 390 -28.17 -34.56 8.78
C VAL A 390 -29.45 -35.27 9.20
N VAL A 391 -29.54 -36.55 8.88
CA VAL A 391 -30.66 -37.43 9.28
C VAL A 391 -30.10 -38.46 10.24
N THR A 392 -30.74 -38.64 11.39
CA THR A 392 -30.35 -39.64 12.37
C THR A 392 -31.57 -40.51 12.78
N LEU A 393 -31.33 -41.80 12.91
CA LEU A 393 -32.28 -42.75 13.49
C LEU A 393 -31.63 -43.32 14.77
N ASP A 394 -32.26 -43.11 15.92
CA ASP A 394 -31.75 -43.49 17.24
C ASP A 394 -30.30 -43.02 17.48
N ASN A 395 -30.01 -41.75 17.14
CA ASN A 395 -28.70 -41.12 17.18
C ASN A 395 -27.65 -41.69 16.21
N LYS A 396 -28.00 -42.67 15.40
CA LYS A 396 -27.12 -43.15 14.32
C LYS A 396 -27.35 -42.30 13.08
N LYS A 397 -26.25 -41.67 12.56
CA LYS A 397 -26.30 -40.90 11.32
C LYS A 397 -26.60 -41.84 10.13
N LEU A 398 -27.60 -41.50 9.34
CA LEU A 398 -27.96 -42.17 8.11
C LEU A 398 -27.14 -41.61 6.93
N ALA A 399 -26.85 -42.47 5.93
CA ALA A 399 -26.06 -42.13 4.75
C ALA A 399 -26.98 -41.89 3.54
N GLU A 400 -26.71 -40.83 2.80
CA GLU A 400 -27.37 -40.56 1.53
C GLU A 400 -26.99 -41.63 0.49
N GLY A 401 -27.95 -42.06 -0.31
CA GLY A 401 -27.78 -43.10 -1.32
C GLY A 401 -27.88 -44.54 -0.79
N GLU A 402 -27.69 -44.74 0.54
CA GLU A 402 -27.83 -46.04 1.20
C GLU A 402 -29.10 -46.13 2.03
N ASP A 403 -29.28 -45.22 2.98
CA ASP A 403 -30.38 -45.20 3.95
C ASP A 403 -31.52 -44.29 3.50
N TYR A 404 -31.20 -43.19 2.80
CA TYR A 404 -32.18 -42.26 2.24
C TYR A 404 -31.75 -41.74 0.88
N THR A 405 -32.69 -41.19 0.10
CA THR A 405 -32.43 -40.56 -1.18
C THR A 405 -33.00 -39.16 -1.20
N ILE A 406 -32.20 -38.19 -1.73
CA ILE A 406 -32.71 -36.86 -2.04
C ILE A 406 -33.47 -36.97 -3.36
N VAL A 407 -34.74 -36.54 -3.34
CA VAL A 407 -35.63 -36.54 -4.50
C VAL A 407 -35.81 -35.09 -4.93
N ASP A 408 -34.92 -34.62 -5.77
CA ASP A 408 -35.11 -33.34 -6.44
C ASP A 408 -36.09 -33.53 -7.60
N ASP A 409 -37.07 -32.61 -7.72
CA ASP A 409 -37.97 -32.58 -8.87
C ASP A 409 -37.18 -32.49 -10.16
N LYS A 410 -37.55 -33.29 -11.17
CA LYS A 410 -36.81 -33.47 -12.42
C LYS A 410 -36.66 -32.19 -13.29
N ASP A 411 -37.29 -31.08 -12.92
CA ASP A 411 -37.29 -29.79 -13.64
C ASP A 411 -36.53 -28.67 -12.93
N GLY A 412 -35.53 -29.01 -12.13
CA GLY A 412 -34.73 -28.02 -11.41
C GLY A 412 -35.47 -27.57 -10.16
N SER A 413 -34.96 -28.03 -9.05
CA SER A 413 -35.36 -27.73 -7.69
C SER A 413 -36.01 -26.36 -7.53
N ILE A 414 -37.14 -26.29 -6.89
CA ILE A 414 -37.66 -25.04 -6.33
C ILE A 414 -36.51 -24.50 -5.48
N ALA A 415 -36.00 -23.31 -5.85
CA ALA A 415 -34.94 -22.66 -5.10
C ALA A 415 -35.37 -22.59 -3.63
N GLY A 416 -34.52 -23.01 -2.71
CA GLY A 416 -34.81 -22.99 -1.31
C GLY A 416 -35.59 -24.22 -0.77
N MET A 417 -35.77 -25.31 -1.54
CA MET A 417 -36.42 -26.53 -1.07
C MET A 417 -35.53 -27.76 -1.26
N LEU A 418 -35.54 -28.65 -0.29
CA LEU A 418 -34.98 -30.00 -0.37
C LEU A 418 -36.05 -31.02 0.03
N THR A 419 -36.22 -32.05 -0.79
CA THR A 419 -37.05 -33.21 -0.45
C THR A 419 -36.18 -34.47 -0.35
N ALA A 420 -36.27 -35.19 0.76
CA ALA A 420 -35.64 -36.50 0.93
C ALA A 420 -36.68 -37.58 1.27
N GLU A 421 -36.45 -38.79 0.79
CA GLU A 421 -37.28 -39.95 1.10
C GLU A 421 -36.43 -41.02 1.78
N ILE A 422 -37.02 -41.57 2.89
CA ILE A 422 -36.45 -42.68 3.65
C ILE A 422 -37.42 -43.84 3.59
N VAL A 423 -36.89 -45.05 3.42
CA VAL A 423 -37.66 -46.28 3.61
C VAL A 423 -37.16 -46.93 4.89
N LEU A 424 -37.79 -46.59 6.00
CA LEU A 424 -37.53 -47.24 7.30
C LEU A 424 -37.94 -48.70 7.24
N LYS A 425 -37.06 -49.59 7.72
CA LYS A 425 -37.30 -51.04 7.78
C LYS A 425 -37.51 -51.45 9.24
N ALA A 426 -38.49 -52.32 9.47
CA ALA A 426 -38.72 -52.86 10.80
C ALA A 426 -37.52 -53.70 11.28
N GLU A 427 -36.91 -53.27 12.36
CA GLU A 427 -35.82 -54.03 13.00
C GLU A 427 -36.36 -55.19 13.85
N THR A 428 -35.54 -56.21 14.11
CA THR A 428 -35.87 -57.46 14.81
C THR A 428 -36.01 -57.27 16.33
N GLY A 429 -36.56 -56.15 16.80
CA GLY A 429 -36.71 -55.91 18.24
C GLY A 429 -38.01 -55.24 18.68
N GLY A 430 -38.73 -54.59 17.76
CA GLY A 430 -39.97 -53.85 18.08
C GLY A 430 -39.71 -52.71 19.07
N ILE A 431 -38.59 -52.05 18.93
CA ILE A 431 -38.14 -51.04 19.84
C ILE A 431 -38.67 -49.66 19.38
N LYS A 432 -38.85 -48.75 20.30
CA LYS A 432 -39.15 -47.36 20.00
C LYS A 432 -37.99 -46.73 19.30
N GLU A 433 -38.25 -46.12 18.15
CA GLU A 433 -37.27 -45.46 17.31
C GLU A 433 -37.52 -43.95 17.31
N ASN A 434 -36.47 -43.16 17.11
CA ASN A 434 -36.51 -41.71 17.04
C ASN A 434 -35.81 -41.27 15.75
N LEU A 435 -36.56 -40.60 14.88
CA LEU A 435 -36.00 -39.98 13.67
C LEU A 435 -35.82 -38.50 13.93
N LYS A 436 -34.57 -38.02 13.80
CA LYS A 436 -34.26 -36.58 13.89
C LYS A 436 -33.63 -36.11 12.59
N VAL A 437 -34.08 -34.96 12.10
CA VAL A 437 -33.57 -34.27 10.93
C VAL A 437 -33.11 -32.91 11.36
N THR A 438 -31.90 -32.55 10.94
CA THR A 438 -31.30 -31.23 11.14
C THR A 438 -30.75 -30.73 9.81
N ILE A 439 -30.94 -29.46 9.49
CA ILE A 439 -30.41 -28.85 8.30
C ILE A 439 -29.97 -27.42 8.62
N GLY A 440 -28.93 -26.93 7.95
CA GLY A 440 -28.49 -25.54 8.04
C GLY A 440 -28.77 -24.78 6.76
N ASP A 441 -28.69 -23.44 6.85
CA ASP A 441 -28.64 -22.54 5.71
C ASP A 441 -27.22 -22.00 5.47
N LEU A 442 -27.06 -21.11 4.47
CA LEU A 442 -25.80 -20.46 4.13
C LEU A 442 -25.40 -19.40 5.15
N ALA A 443 -26.37 -18.82 5.89
CA ALA A 443 -26.14 -17.83 6.93
C ALA A 443 -25.73 -18.45 8.28
N GLY A 444 -25.91 -19.77 8.46
CA GLY A 444 -25.55 -20.51 9.65
C GLY A 444 -26.71 -20.75 10.62
N ASN A 445 -27.95 -20.41 10.25
CA ASN A 445 -29.11 -20.82 11.04
C ASN A 445 -29.34 -22.32 10.88
N THR A 446 -29.99 -22.93 11.86
CA THR A 446 -30.25 -24.38 11.87
C THR A 446 -31.72 -24.66 12.17
N GLY A 447 -32.34 -25.43 11.29
CA GLY A 447 -33.67 -25.99 11.49
C GLY A 447 -33.59 -27.43 11.90
N GLU A 448 -34.49 -27.88 12.80
CA GLU A 448 -34.57 -29.26 13.21
C GLU A 448 -36.02 -29.73 13.43
N LYS A 449 -36.23 -31.03 13.23
CA LYS A 449 -37.47 -31.72 13.54
C LYS A 449 -37.16 -33.13 13.95
N SER A 450 -37.87 -33.63 14.99
CA SER A 450 -37.88 -35.04 15.36
C SER A 450 -39.28 -35.63 15.30
N VAL A 451 -39.33 -36.93 15.15
CA VAL A 451 -40.49 -37.78 15.41
C VAL A 451 -40.01 -38.88 16.35
N ASP A 452 -40.59 -38.88 17.56
CA ASP A 452 -40.05 -39.64 18.67
C ASP A 452 -40.97 -40.82 19.06
N ASN A 453 -40.32 -41.89 19.55
CA ASN A 453 -40.99 -43.07 20.13
C ASN A 453 -41.97 -43.78 19.17
N PHE A 454 -41.82 -43.70 17.85
CA PHE A 454 -42.59 -44.49 16.92
C PHE A 454 -42.08 -45.93 16.92
N ILE A 455 -42.98 -46.91 16.59
CA ILE A 455 -42.64 -48.30 16.52
C ILE A 455 -43.00 -48.83 15.14
N LEU A 456 -41.98 -49.39 14.46
CA LEU A 456 -42.18 -50.06 13.19
C LEU A 456 -41.92 -51.56 13.35
N SER A 457 -42.97 -52.39 13.23
CA SER A 457 -42.84 -53.84 13.40
C SER A 457 -43.89 -54.65 12.61
N ALA A 458 -43.42 -55.60 11.86
CA ALA A 458 -44.25 -56.59 11.21
C ALA A 458 -44.55 -57.77 12.13
N ASN A 459 -43.83 -58.00 13.24
CA ASN A 459 -43.96 -59.07 14.15
C ASN A 459 -45.01 -58.77 15.27
N ILE A 460 -46.02 -59.54 15.39
CA ILE A 460 -47.13 -59.33 16.38
C ILE A 460 -46.62 -59.38 17.82
N PHE A 461 -45.64 -60.25 18.13
CA PHE A 461 -45.10 -60.38 19.48
C PHE A 461 -44.23 -59.18 19.85
N GLN A 462 -43.38 -58.64 18.92
CA GLN A 462 -42.57 -57.44 19.15
C GLN A 462 -43.47 -56.23 19.42
N ARG A 463 -44.55 -56.06 18.68
CA ARG A 463 -45.53 -54.98 18.88
C ARG A 463 -46.23 -55.12 20.27
N PHE A 464 -46.46 -56.36 20.74
CA PHE A 464 -47.03 -56.58 22.04
C PHE A 464 -46.08 -56.10 23.15
N PHE A 465 -44.83 -56.54 23.15
CA PHE A 465 -43.83 -56.15 24.16
C PHE A 465 -43.38 -54.68 24.12
N ALA A 466 -43.51 -54.04 23.03
CA ALA A 466 -43.22 -52.63 22.92
C ALA A 466 -44.27 -51.68 23.51
N ASN A 467 -45.47 -52.21 23.80
CA ASN A 467 -46.58 -51.47 24.43
C ASN A 467 -46.70 -51.88 25.91
N PRO A 468 -46.10 -51.11 26.87
CA PRO A 468 -46.11 -51.48 28.28
C PRO A 468 -47.50 -51.59 28.86
N VAL A 469 -48.51 -50.82 28.40
CA VAL A 469 -49.86 -50.84 28.85
C VAL A 469 -50.53 -52.18 28.43
N LEU A 470 -50.34 -52.60 27.17
CA LEU A 470 -50.87 -53.82 26.66
C LEU A 470 -50.23 -55.02 27.36
N VAL A 471 -48.97 -55.01 27.64
CA VAL A 471 -48.27 -56.07 28.41
C VAL A 471 -48.82 -56.17 29.83
N ILE A 472 -48.92 -55.04 30.54
CA ILE A 472 -49.43 -55.00 31.91
C ILE A 472 -50.87 -55.47 31.94
N CYS A 473 -51.76 -55.00 31.06
CA CYS A 473 -53.17 -55.42 31.01
C CYS A 473 -53.33 -56.94 30.73
N THR A 474 -52.46 -57.44 29.81
CA THR A 474 -52.55 -58.88 29.47
C THR A 474 -52.06 -59.76 30.62
N PHE A 475 -50.97 -59.42 31.27
CA PHE A 475 -50.45 -60.16 32.42
C PHE A 475 -51.34 -59.98 33.64
N ALA A 476 -51.92 -58.83 33.88
CA ALA A 476 -52.91 -58.61 34.92
C ALA A 476 -54.19 -59.44 34.66
N GLY A 477 -54.65 -59.45 33.40
CA GLY A 477 -55.80 -60.30 33.00
C GLY A 477 -55.52 -61.81 33.19
N LEU A 478 -54.32 -62.25 32.80
CA LEU A 478 -53.89 -63.63 33.00
C LEU A 478 -53.80 -63.99 34.49
N ALA A 479 -53.27 -63.08 35.32
CA ALA A 479 -53.20 -63.25 36.76
C ALA A 479 -54.63 -63.39 37.40
N LEU A 480 -55.60 -62.59 36.91
CA LEU A 480 -56.99 -62.67 37.35
C LEU A 480 -57.61 -63.95 36.92
N VAL A 481 -57.34 -64.43 35.71
CA VAL A 481 -57.85 -65.75 35.26
C VAL A 481 -57.24 -66.87 36.09
N ILE A 482 -55.97 -66.87 36.37
CA ILE A 482 -55.31 -67.85 37.23
C ILE A 482 -55.90 -67.81 38.64
N ALA A 483 -56.06 -66.61 39.20
CA ALA A 483 -56.69 -66.46 40.52
C ALA A 483 -58.14 -67.01 40.56
N ALA A 484 -58.95 -66.76 39.51
CA ALA A 484 -60.29 -67.32 39.37
C ALA A 484 -60.27 -68.85 39.27
N VAL A 485 -59.37 -69.43 38.46
CA VAL A 485 -59.19 -70.87 38.35
C VAL A 485 -58.80 -71.48 39.69
N ILE A 486 -57.84 -70.89 40.42
CA ILE A 486 -57.43 -71.34 41.75
C ILE A 486 -58.65 -71.28 42.72
N PHE A 487 -59.40 -70.17 42.67
CA PHE A 487 -60.60 -70.01 43.51
C PHE A 487 -61.67 -71.07 43.21
N PHE A 488 -61.92 -71.32 41.91
CA PHE A 488 -62.92 -72.39 41.54
C PHE A 488 -62.46 -73.82 41.93
N VAL A 489 -61.10 -74.06 41.76
CA VAL A 489 -60.55 -75.39 42.18
C VAL A 489 -60.62 -75.55 43.72
N ALA A 490 -60.27 -74.50 44.48
CA ALA A 490 -60.37 -74.48 45.94
C ALA A 490 -61.84 -74.65 46.41
N LYS A 491 -62.78 -73.97 45.71
CA LYS A 491 -64.21 -74.07 45.99
C LYS A 491 -64.76 -75.47 45.68
N LYS A 492 -64.25 -76.13 44.62
CA LYS A 492 -64.61 -77.55 44.31
C LYS A 492 -64.07 -78.52 45.35
N ARG A 493 -62.84 -78.30 45.84
CA ARG A 493 -62.25 -79.13 46.93
C ARG A 493 -63.04 -79.01 48.24
N LYS A 494 -63.50 -77.82 48.64
CA LYS A 494 -64.36 -77.61 49.82
C LYS A 494 -65.77 -78.15 49.72
N LYS A 495 -66.27 -78.64 48.55
CA LYS A 495 -67.52 -79.30 48.35
C LYS A 495 -67.41 -80.83 48.30
N ALA A 496 -66.20 -81.39 48.35
CA ALA A 496 -65.90 -82.82 48.29
C ALA A 496 -65.41 -83.36 49.64
N GLU A 497 -65.24 -82.49 50.65
CA GLU A 497 -65.14 -82.79 52.07
C GLU A 497 -66.56 -82.57 52.69
#